data_3da188117ab2ed45ab5d36b5dc4cddf5
#
_entry.id   3da188117ab2ed45ab5d36b5dc4cddf5
#
_cell.length_a   1.000
_cell.length_b   1.000
_cell.length_c   1.000
_cell.angle_alpha   90.00
_cell.angle_beta   90.00
_cell.angle_gamma   90.00
#
_symmetry.space_group_name_H-M   'P 1'
#
loop_
_entity.id
_entity.type
_entity.pdbx_description
1 polymer ?
#
loop_
_entity_poly.entity_id
_entity_poly.type
_entity_poly.pdbx_seq_one_letter_code
_entity_poly.pdbx_strand_id
1 'polypeptide(L)'
;MKRRIGLLIALSCVACGCSAQGSDPSPRARTQPASVETGTLAGADYRIDLPADWNHGLVVWFHGYAVTPVQLPARDPIAPQLRQFLDRGYAVAQSAYSATGWAVEQGVADAERLRAHFGEKHGKPRETFAAGMSMGGTLTVMSLESAPDTYAGGLSLCGAIERSDSLLQRDFALLAAFDYYFPGVLGPLVPVPANYLPTQASEKQIASALAAKPDAAESLLRIWGVGDVATLGSVVAFNYYEVGELQRRTHGNPFNNADLIYTGNKDAFALNAGVKRYRAEAAAAAYIARWYTPSGKLLRPLLALHDTGDPLVPATAAFDYALAVQRAGHADNFVQQFVNKEGHCVFTPQEIGRAFDELVAWVHDNKRPVSGPLPPPER
;
A
#
# COMPACT_ATOMS: atom_id res chain seq x y z
N MET A 1 6.00 -9.06 -31.93
CA MET A 1 5.19 -9.96 -31.08
C MET A 1 5.34 -9.47 -29.64
N LYS A 2 4.45 -8.60 -29.19
CA LYS A 2 4.47 -8.03 -27.81
C LYS A 2 3.77 -9.02 -26.88
N ARG A 3 4.51 -9.53 -25.90
CA ARG A 3 3.95 -10.38 -24.83
C ARG A 3 3.08 -9.53 -23.92
N ARG A 4 1.81 -9.94 -23.80
CA ARG A 4 0.84 -9.34 -22.87
C ARG A 4 1.19 -9.79 -21.46
N ILE A 5 1.44 -8.84 -20.56
CA ILE A 5 1.58 -9.08 -19.12
C ILE A 5 0.21 -8.76 -18.51
N GLY A 6 -0.51 -9.81 -18.13
CA GLY A 6 -1.71 -9.68 -17.30
C GLY A 6 -1.28 -9.45 -15.85
N LEU A 7 -1.83 -8.44 -15.21
CA LEU A 7 -1.61 -8.14 -13.79
C LEU A 7 -2.41 -9.15 -12.96
N LEU A 8 -1.79 -10.29 -12.65
CA LEU A 8 -2.29 -11.20 -11.62
C LEU A 8 -1.79 -10.65 -10.26
N ILE A 9 -2.71 -10.21 -9.42
CA ILE A 9 -2.46 -10.02 -7.98
C ILE A 9 -2.40 -11.42 -7.34
N ALA A 10 -1.38 -12.16 -7.72
CA ALA A 10 -0.93 -13.36 -7.03
C ALA A 10 0.58 -13.24 -6.89
N LEU A 11 1.07 -13.06 -5.68
CA LEU A 11 2.49 -13.19 -5.35
C LEU A 11 2.92 -14.61 -5.68
N SER A 12 3.51 -14.80 -6.87
CA SER A 12 4.23 -16.03 -7.20
C SER A 12 5.63 -15.64 -7.68
N CYS A 13 6.62 -15.88 -6.85
CA CYS A 13 8.02 -15.76 -7.21
C CYS A 13 8.40 -16.84 -8.23
N VAL A 14 8.83 -16.45 -9.42
CA VAL A 14 9.55 -17.33 -10.36
C VAL A 14 11.01 -16.87 -10.42
N ALA A 15 11.91 -17.78 -10.01
CA ALA A 15 13.33 -17.64 -10.17
C ALA A 15 13.72 -17.93 -11.63
N CYS A 16 14.52 -17.06 -12.24
CA CYS A 16 15.27 -17.39 -13.45
C CYS A 16 16.71 -16.88 -13.31
N GLY A 17 17.65 -17.82 -13.29
CA GLY A 17 19.06 -17.54 -13.18
C GLY A 17 19.70 -17.15 -14.52
N CYS A 18 20.67 -16.25 -14.49
CA CYS A 18 21.80 -16.17 -15.45
C CYS A 18 23.00 -15.53 -14.78
N SER A 19 24.12 -16.21 -14.92
CA SER A 19 25.43 -15.90 -14.32
C SER A 19 26.13 -14.77 -15.06
N ALA A 20 26.71 -13.80 -14.34
CA ALA A 20 27.85 -13.02 -14.76
C ALA A 20 28.72 -12.73 -13.54
N GLN A 21 29.98 -13.16 -13.59
CA GLN A 21 30.99 -12.98 -12.54
C GLN A 21 31.55 -11.56 -12.60
N GLY A 22 31.31 -10.79 -11.54
CA GLY A 22 32.02 -9.59 -11.19
C GLY A 22 32.42 -9.70 -9.72
N SER A 23 33.70 -9.54 -9.40
CA SER A 23 34.26 -9.66 -8.06
C SER A 23 33.83 -8.50 -7.17
N ASP A 24 32.77 -8.69 -6.42
CA ASP A 24 32.30 -7.81 -5.36
C ASP A 24 32.80 -8.30 -3.99
N PRO A 25 33.07 -7.42 -3.01
CA PRO A 25 33.57 -7.85 -1.69
C PRO A 25 32.55 -8.79 -1.04
N SER A 26 33.05 -9.90 -0.52
CA SER A 26 32.29 -11.01 0.08
C SER A 26 30.98 -10.57 0.74
N PRO A 27 29.84 -11.10 0.32
CA PRO A 27 28.59 -10.87 1.05
C PRO A 27 28.74 -11.47 2.45
N ARG A 28 28.52 -10.66 3.49
CA ARG A 28 28.32 -11.16 4.85
C ARG A 28 27.41 -12.37 4.80
N ALA A 29 27.80 -13.45 5.45
CA ALA A 29 27.06 -14.70 5.49
C ALA A 29 25.57 -14.39 5.74
N ARG A 30 24.71 -14.89 4.85
CA ARG A 30 23.26 -14.68 4.93
C ARG A 30 22.77 -15.21 6.27
N THR A 31 22.40 -14.33 7.18
CA THR A 31 21.87 -14.68 8.49
C THR A 31 20.52 -15.39 8.28
N GLN A 32 20.48 -16.70 8.53
CA GLN A 32 19.22 -17.41 8.68
C GLN A 32 18.58 -16.90 9.99
N PRO A 33 17.24 -16.81 10.09
CA PRO A 33 16.63 -16.57 11.38
C PRO A 33 17.10 -17.65 12.36
N ALA A 34 17.57 -17.24 13.55
CA ALA A 34 17.95 -18.17 14.61
C ALA A 34 16.73 -18.93 15.10
N SER A 35 15.57 -18.26 15.09
CA SER A 35 14.28 -18.85 15.41
C SER A 35 13.16 -18.21 14.60
N VAL A 36 12.16 -19.03 14.28
CA VAL A 36 10.89 -18.58 13.71
C VAL A 36 9.80 -19.00 14.69
N GLU A 37 9.01 -18.03 15.10
CA GLU A 37 7.85 -18.25 15.94
C GLU A 37 6.59 -17.93 15.16
N THR A 38 5.57 -18.77 15.31
CA THR A 38 4.23 -18.55 14.73
C THR A 38 3.17 -18.87 15.76
N GLY A 39 2.02 -18.25 15.66
CA GLY A 39 0.88 -18.48 16.54
C GLY A 39 -0.30 -17.62 16.13
N THR A 40 -1.28 -17.51 17.03
CA THR A 40 -2.48 -16.71 16.82
C THR A 40 -2.73 -15.84 18.05
N LEU A 41 -2.95 -14.54 17.86
CA LEU A 41 -3.27 -13.57 18.90
C LEU A 41 -4.60 -12.88 18.57
N ALA A 42 -5.61 -13.09 19.40
CA ALA A 42 -6.94 -12.49 19.23
C ALA A 42 -7.55 -12.69 17.82
N GLY A 43 -7.32 -13.87 17.21
CA GLY A 43 -7.83 -14.23 15.89
C GLY A 43 -6.93 -13.81 14.70
N ALA A 44 -5.81 -13.14 14.96
CA ALA A 44 -4.80 -12.82 13.95
C ALA A 44 -3.62 -13.79 14.04
N ASP A 45 -3.34 -14.52 12.98
CA ASP A 45 -2.12 -15.31 12.88
C ASP A 45 -0.90 -14.39 12.81
N TYR A 46 0.21 -14.82 13.41
CA TYR A 46 1.44 -14.04 13.40
C TYR A 46 2.67 -14.89 13.10
N ARG A 47 3.74 -14.20 12.69
CA ARG A 47 5.07 -14.74 12.55
C ARG A 47 6.10 -13.75 13.09
N ILE A 48 7.05 -14.27 13.85
CA ILE A 48 8.22 -13.54 14.32
C ILE A 48 9.47 -14.27 13.80
N ASP A 49 10.33 -13.56 13.09
CA ASP A 49 11.64 -14.01 12.67
C ASP A 49 12.71 -13.30 13.52
N LEU A 50 13.50 -14.05 14.28
CA LEU A 50 14.56 -13.52 15.14
C LEU A 50 15.93 -13.91 14.58
N PRO A 51 16.81 -12.95 14.22
CA PRO A 51 18.16 -13.27 13.74
C PRO A 51 19.07 -13.75 14.86
N ALA A 52 20.13 -14.54 14.53
CA ALA A 52 21.08 -15.08 15.52
C ALA A 52 21.86 -13.97 16.24
N ASP A 53 22.19 -12.93 15.52
CA ASP A 53 22.90 -11.73 15.96
C ASP A 53 21.96 -10.55 16.23
N TRP A 54 20.84 -10.82 16.91
CA TRP A 54 19.81 -9.81 17.18
C TRP A 54 20.39 -8.57 17.88
N ASN A 55 20.24 -7.42 17.22
CA ASN A 55 20.72 -6.13 17.70
C ASN A 55 19.79 -5.46 18.74
N HIS A 56 18.79 -6.19 19.23
CA HIS A 56 17.73 -5.73 20.12
C HIS A 56 16.75 -4.71 19.47
N GLY A 57 16.75 -4.57 18.14
CA GLY A 57 15.78 -3.80 17.39
C GLY A 57 14.65 -4.67 16.83
N LEU A 58 13.47 -4.09 16.65
CA LEU A 58 12.28 -4.73 16.08
C LEU A 58 11.77 -3.95 14.90
N VAL A 59 11.41 -4.65 13.83
CA VAL A 59 10.57 -4.12 12.75
C VAL A 59 9.20 -4.79 12.83
N VAL A 60 8.16 -4.00 13.04
CA VAL A 60 6.77 -4.42 12.88
C VAL A 60 6.41 -4.20 11.42
N TRP A 61 6.16 -5.31 10.71
CA TRP A 61 5.84 -5.29 9.30
C TRP A 61 4.35 -5.35 9.04
N PHE A 62 3.86 -4.41 8.23
CA PHE A 62 2.49 -4.33 7.78
C PHE A 62 2.38 -4.79 6.32
N HIS A 63 1.63 -5.88 6.06
CA HIS A 63 1.36 -6.32 4.70
C HIS A 63 0.30 -5.44 4.01
N GLY A 64 0.25 -5.51 2.68
CA GLY A 64 -0.73 -4.79 1.86
C GLY A 64 -2.13 -5.37 1.94
N TYR A 65 -3.02 -4.80 1.11
CA TYR A 65 -4.40 -5.28 0.97
C TYR A 65 -4.45 -6.76 0.60
N ALA A 66 -5.30 -7.53 1.26
CA ALA A 66 -5.47 -8.96 1.02
C ALA A 66 -6.95 -9.35 0.96
N VAL A 67 -7.35 -9.98 -0.15
CA VAL A 67 -8.72 -10.49 -0.33
C VAL A 67 -9.00 -11.72 0.53
N THR A 68 -7.96 -12.52 0.79
CA THR A 68 -7.99 -13.72 1.63
C THR A 68 -6.99 -13.59 2.78
N PRO A 69 -7.16 -14.31 3.89
CA PRO A 69 -6.21 -14.26 5.00
C PRO A 69 -4.77 -14.59 4.55
N VAL A 70 -3.83 -13.76 4.95
CA VAL A 70 -2.40 -13.97 4.68
C VAL A 70 -1.92 -15.19 5.46
N GLN A 71 -1.12 -16.02 4.82
CA GLN A 71 -0.54 -17.20 5.43
C GLN A 71 0.91 -16.93 5.84
N LEU A 72 1.26 -17.23 7.08
CA LEU A 72 2.58 -16.96 7.67
C LEU A 72 3.23 -18.25 8.24
N PRO A 73 3.38 -19.33 7.45
CA PRO A 73 3.90 -20.59 7.96
C PRO A 73 5.38 -20.50 8.32
N ALA A 74 5.77 -21.14 9.45
CA ALA A 74 7.15 -21.13 9.94
C ALA A 74 8.13 -21.81 8.98
N ARG A 75 7.67 -22.78 8.18
CA ARG A 75 8.50 -23.56 7.23
C ARG A 75 8.94 -22.75 6.00
N ASP A 76 8.20 -21.70 5.65
CA ASP A 76 8.52 -20.93 4.46
C ASP A 76 9.64 -19.94 4.75
N PRO A 77 10.55 -19.72 3.80
CA PRO A 77 11.58 -18.69 3.97
C PRO A 77 10.93 -17.32 4.08
N ILE A 78 11.52 -16.45 4.90
CA ILE A 78 11.09 -15.06 4.95
C ILE A 78 11.23 -14.40 3.57
N ALA A 79 10.27 -13.56 3.19
CA ALA A 79 10.31 -12.85 1.92
C ALA A 79 11.61 -12.04 1.76
N PRO A 80 12.20 -11.98 0.55
CA PRO A 80 13.47 -11.28 0.31
C PRO A 80 13.47 -9.81 0.74
N GLN A 81 12.31 -9.14 0.64
CA GLN A 81 12.09 -7.78 1.10
C GLN A 81 12.26 -7.64 2.62
N LEU A 82 11.71 -8.58 3.39
CA LEU A 82 11.78 -8.58 4.84
C LEU A 82 13.13 -9.08 5.36
N ARG A 83 13.80 -9.92 4.57
CA ARG A 83 15.14 -10.36 4.87
C ARG A 83 16.13 -9.21 5.03
N GLN A 84 15.89 -8.09 4.36
CA GLN A 84 16.71 -6.88 4.49
C GLN A 84 16.78 -6.35 5.92
N PHE A 85 15.73 -6.54 6.71
CA PHE A 85 15.72 -6.16 8.13
C PHE A 85 16.50 -7.17 8.99
N LEU A 86 16.30 -8.49 8.74
CA LEU A 86 17.07 -9.54 9.44
C LEU A 86 18.57 -9.42 9.18
N ASP A 87 18.99 -9.15 7.95
CA ASP A 87 20.39 -9.00 7.56
C ASP A 87 21.06 -7.79 8.24
N ARG A 88 20.26 -6.90 8.84
CA ARG A 88 20.69 -5.75 9.66
C ARG A 88 20.56 -5.99 11.17
N GLY A 89 20.27 -7.24 11.55
CA GLY A 89 20.14 -7.65 12.94
C GLY A 89 18.80 -7.33 13.60
N TYR A 90 17.81 -6.82 12.88
CA TYR A 90 16.49 -6.54 13.42
C TYR A 90 15.62 -7.80 13.41
N ALA A 91 14.89 -8.05 14.50
CA ALA A 91 13.78 -9.00 14.46
C ALA A 91 12.64 -8.44 13.58
N VAL A 92 11.88 -9.34 12.94
CA VAL A 92 10.72 -8.97 12.12
C VAL A 92 9.46 -9.64 12.67
N ALA A 93 8.47 -8.84 13.04
CA ALA A 93 7.17 -9.31 13.49
C ALA A 93 6.09 -8.98 12.47
N GLN A 94 5.32 -9.97 12.03
CA GLN A 94 4.28 -9.89 11.01
C GLN A 94 2.96 -10.39 11.57
N SER A 95 1.87 -9.64 11.39
CA SER A 95 0.50 -10.10 11.64
C SER A 95 -0.22 -10.34 10.33
N ALA A 96 -0.99 -11.42 10.24
CA ALA A 96 -1.91 -11.67 9.12
C ALA A 96 -3.21 -10.85 9.20
N TYR A 97 -3.34 -10.06 10.24
CA TYR A 97 -4.53 -9.35 10.69
C TYR A 97 -5.74 -10.28 10.98
N SER A 98 -6.62 -9.84 11.86
CA SER A 98 -7.87 -10.53 12.20
C SER A 98 -8.99 -10.29 11.16
N ALA A 99 -8.72 -9.47 10.14
CA ALA A 99 -9.64 -9.18 9.05
C ALA A 99 -8.90 -9.05 7.72
N THR A 100 -9.62 -9.29 6.62
CA THR A 100 -9.16 -9.09 5.24
C THR A 100 -9.62 -7.73 4.70
N GLY A 101 -9.24 -7.37 3.48
CA GLY A 101 -9.62 -6.12 2.84
C GLY A 101 -8.86 -4.92 3.42
N TRP A 102 -9.50 -3.77 3.44
CA TRP A 102 -8.99 -2.54 4.06
C TRP A 102 -9.01 -2.62 5.60
N ALA A 103 -8.28 -3.55 6.17
CA ALA A 103 -8.26 -3.86 7.60
C ALA A 103 -7.36 -2.92 8.42
N VAL A 104 -7.40 -1.59 8.19
CA VAL A 104 -6.50 -0.64 8.86
C VAL A 104 -6.74 -0.60 10.37
N GLU A 105 -8.00 -0.52 10.81
CA GLU A 105 -8.36 -0.56 12.23
C GLU A 105 -7.84 -1.83 12.91
N GLN A 106 -8.13 -2.99 12.31
CA GLN A 106 -7.71 -4.28 12.85
C GLN A 106 -6.20 -4.45 12.78
N GLY A 107 -5.58 -4.09 11.64
CA GLY A 107 -4.15 -4.24 11.41
C GLY A 107 -3.29 -3.44 12.40
N VAL A 108 -3.68 -2.20 12.72
CA VAL A 108 -2.99 -1.41 13.76
C VAL A 108 -3.14 -2.07 15.13
N ALA A 109 -4.35 -2.50 15.50
CA ALA A 109 -4.60 -3.13 16.79
C ALA A 109 -3.89 -4.49 16.95
N ASP A 110 -3.87 -5.30 15.87
CA ASP A 110 -3.20 -6.60 15.85
C ASP A 110 -1.67 -6.47 15.92
N ALA A 111 -1.11 -5.48 15.22
CA ALA A 111 0.31 -5.17 15.26
C ALA A 111 0.76 -4.73 16.66
N GLU A 112 -0.02 -3.91 17.35
CA GLU A 112 0.28 -3.49 18.72
C GLU A 112 0.22 -4.67 19.71
N ARG A 113 -0.76 -5.58 19.56
CA ARG A 113 -0.80 -6.82 20.33
C ARG A 113 0.41 -7.71 20.09
N LEU A 114 0.82 -7.86 18.82
CA LEU A 114 1.98 -8.64 18.45
C LEU A 114 3.27 -8.01 18.98
N ARG A 115 3.41 -6.69 18.90
CA ARG A 115 4.55 -5.96 19.46
C ARG A 115 4.66 -6.12 20.98
N ALA A 116 3.52 -6.06 21.70
CA ALA A 116 3.47 -6.30 23.12
C ALA A 116 3.88 -7.75 23.47
N HIS A 117 3.31 -8.73 22.76
CA HIS A 117 3.68 -10.14 22.88
C HIS A 117 5.18 -10.38 22.63
N PHE A 118 5.75 -9.73 21.60
CA PHE A 118 7.20 -9.79 21.36
C PHE A 118 7.99 -9.31 22.57
N GLY A 119 7.58 -8.17 23.15
CA GLY A 119 8.26 -7.60 24.32
C GLY A 119 8.20 -8.49 25.57
N GLU A 120 7.07 -9.17 25.80
CA GLU A 120 6.88 -10.10 26.89
C GLU A 120 7.75 -11.36 26.74
N LYS A 121 7.87 -11.88 25.53
CA LYS A 121 8.52 -13.15 25.25
C LYS A 121 10.02 -13.06 24.99
N HIS A 122 10.46 -12.03 24.28
CA HIS A 122 11.86 -11.85 23.85
C HIS A 122 12.57 -10.70 24.56
N GLY A 123 11.85 -9.96 25.42
CA GLY A 123 12.34 -8.74 26.06
C GLY A 123 12.00 -7.48 25.27
N LYS A 124 11.91 -6.34 25.98
CA LYS A 124 11.58 -5.06 25.37
C LYS A 124 12.64 -4.66 24.32
N PRO A 125 12.25 -4.43 23.07
CA PRO A 125 13.18 -3.94 22.06
C PRO A 125 13.81 -2.60 22.47
N ARG A 126 15.08 -2.37 22.15
CA ARG A 126 15.74 -1.08 22.30
C ARG A 126 15.04 0.00 21.49
N GLU A 127 14.58 -0.37 20.30
CA GLU A 127 13.83 0.47 19.36
C GLU A 127 12.90 -0.38 18.52
N THR A 128 11.84 0.22 18.04
CA THR A 128 10.89 -0.42 17.13
C THR A 128 10.64 0.50 15.94
N PHE A 129 10.75 -0.05 14.73
CA PHE A 129 10.35 0.61 13.50
C PHE A 129 9.05 0.02 12.98
N ALA A 130 8.18 0.88 12.43
CA ALA A 130 7.04 0.47 11.63
C ALA A 130 7.47 0.42 10.15
N ALA A 131 7.14 -0.64 9.43
CA ALA A 131 7.40 -0.71 7.99
C ALA A 131 6.29 -1.45 7.27
N GLY A 132 5.91 -1.02 6.06
CA GLY A 132 4.86 -1.70 5.31
C GLY A 132 4.75 -1.27 3.86
N MET A 133 4.04 -2.09 3.07
CA MET A 133 3.83 -1.88 1.63
C MET A 133 2.35 -1.68 1.31
N SER A 134 2.04 -0.80 0.34
CA SER A 134 0.67 -0.54 -0.12
C SER A 134 -0.23 -0.10 1.06
N MET A 135 -1.35 -0.75 1.34
CA MET A 135 -2.13 -0.54 2.55
C MET A 135 -1.26 -0.63 3.82
N GLY A 136 -0.22 -1.49 3.84
CA GLY A 136 0.74 -1.56 4.95
C GLY A 136 1.52 -0.26 5.15
N GLY A 137 1.75 0.51 4.09
CA GLY A 137 2.29 1.87 4.20
C GLY A 137 1.32 2.83 4.89
N THR A 138 0.02 2.70 4.65
CA THR A 138 -1.02 3.42 5.39
C THR A 138 -1.00 3.06 6.88
N LEU A 139 -0.93 1.75 7.19
CA LEU A 139 -0.85 1.28 8.58
C LEU A 139 0.43 1.80 9.29
N THR A 140 1.55 1.88 8.55
CA THR A 140 2.79 2.48 9.05
C THR A 140 2.56 3.92 9.50
N VAL A 141 1.94 4.75 8.64
CA VAL A 141 1.62 6.14 8.96
C VAL A 141 0.66 6.24 10.14
N MET A 142 -0.45 5.48 10.10
CA MET A 142 -1.46 5.50 11.16
C MET A 142 -0.88 5.07 12.51
N SER A 143 0.03 4.09 12.53
CA SER A 143 0.72 3.66 13.75
C SER A 143 1.66 4.74 14.30
N LEU A 144 2.42 5.44 13.46
CA LEU A 144 3.28 6.54 13.90
C LEU A 144 2.47 7.72 14.46
N GLU A 145 1.35 8.07 13.83
CA GLU A 145 0.52 9.18 14.28
C GLU A 145 -0.25 8.86 15.57
N SER A 146 -0.71 7.60 15.72
CA SER A 146 -1.51 7.18 16.89
C SER A 146 -0.65 6.80 18.12
N ALA A 147 0.58 6.32 17.90
CA ALA A 147 1.46 5.81 18.96
C ALA A 147 2.91 6.30 18.80
N PRO A 148 3.16 7.64 18.78
CA PRO A 148 4.46 8.22 18.47
C PRO A 148 5.57 7.82 19.46
N ASP A 149 5.23 7.46 20.69
CA ASP A 149 6.21 7.02 21.69
C ASP A 149 6.60 5.55 21.56
N THR A 150 5.91 4.82 20.68
CA THR A 150 6.14 3.38 20.46
C THR A 150 7.19 3.13 19.39
N TYR A 151 7.21 3.95 18.34
CA TYR A 151 8.05 3.76 17.18
C TYR A 151 9.16 4.82 17.11
N ALA A 152 10.38 4.38 16.79
CA ALA A 152 11.51 5.25 16.53
C ALA A 152 11.38 5.97 15.17
N GLY A 153 10.74 5.31 14.20
CA GLY A 153 10.50 5.84 12.86
C GLY A 153 9.70 4.86 11.99
N GLY A 154 9.39 5.25 10.76
CA GLY A 154 8.63 4.45 9.83
C GLY A 154 9.16 4.44 8.41
N LEU A 155 8.95 3.30 7.70
CA LEU A 155 9.23 3.11 6.29
C LEU A 155 7.95 2.74 5.55
N SER A 156 7.37 3.68 4.80
CA SER A 156 6.20 3.45 3.96
C SER A 156 6.62 3.20 2.52
N LEU A 157 6.32 2.01 1.99
CA LEU A 157 6.67 1.59 0.64
C LEU A 157 5.41 1.59 -0.22
N CYS A 158 5.40 2.37 -1.33
CA CYS A 158 4.22 2.48 -2.21
C CYS A 158 2.89 2.66 -1.45
N GLY A 159 2.93 3.37 -0.31
CA GLY A 159 1.81 3.48 0.60
C GLY A 159 0.67 4.32 0.05
N ALA A 160 -0.57 3.86 0.28
CA ALA A 160 -1.78 4.66 0.06
C ALA A 160 -1.94 5.64 1.24
N ILE A 161 -1.04 6.63 1.32
CA ILE A 161 -0.91 7.54 2.46
C ILE A 161 -1.61 8.88 2.28
N GLU A 162 -2.28 9.08 1.15
CA GLU A 162 -3.11 10.26 0.96
C GLU A 162 -4.38 10.20 1.81
N ARG A 163 -5.03 11.34 1.91
CA ARG A 163 -6.31 11.43 2.62
C ARG A 163 -7.38 10.61 1.90
N SER A 164 -8.28 10.00 2.65
CA SER A 164 -9.35 9.16 2.10
C SER A 164 -10.32 9.93 1.20
N ASP A 165 -10.50 11.23 1.43
CA ASP A 165 -11.27 12.12 0.56
C ASP A 165 -10.55 12.46 -0.77
N SER A 166 -9.32 12.01 -0.94
CA SER A 166 -8.56 12.05 -2.18
C SER A 166 -8.54 10.67 -2.85
N LEU A 167 -7.85 9.68 -2.27
CA LEU A 167 -7.68 8.36 -2.87
C LEU A 167 -9.00 7.62 -3.11
N LEU A 168 -9.70 7.29 -2.03
CA LEU A 168 -10.90 6.45 -2.11
C LEU A 168 -12.05 7.15 -2.88
N GLN A 169 -12.12 8.48 -2.82
CA GLN A 169 -13.08 9.22 -3.64
C GLN A 169 -12.69 9.24 -5.12
N ARG A 170 -11.38 9.26 -5.44
CA ARG A 170 -10.91 9.14 -6.83
C ARG A 170 -11.21 7.75 -7.39
N ASP A 171 -11.02 6.67 -6.62
CA ASP A 171 -11.39 5.31 -7.01
C ASP A 171 -12.88 5.21 -7.35
N PHE A 172 -13.72 5.74 -6.48
CA PHE A 172 -15.16 5.78 -6.71
C PHE A 172 -15.55 6.67 -7.90
N ALA A 173 -14.88 7.80 -8.08
CA ALA A 173 -15.11 8.71 -9.21
C ALA A 173 -14.79 8.04 -10.56
N LEU A 174 -13.68 7.27 -10.61
CA LEU A 174 -13.34 6.48 -11.79
C LEU A 174 -14.44 5.48 -12.12
N LEU A 175 -14.98 4.77 -11.12
CA LEU A 175 -16.06 3.79 -11.31
C LEU A 175 -17.35 4.44 -11.78
N ALA A 176 -17.72 5.60 -11.23
CA ALA A 176 -18.91 6.32 -11.66
C ALA A 176 -18.79 6.82 -13.11
N ALA A 177 -17.60 7.30 -13.50
CA ALA A 177 -17.32 7.67 -14.89
C ALA A 177 -17.28 6.44 -15.81
N PHE A 178 -16.73 5.31 -15.33
CA PHE A 178 -16.77 4.06 -16.09
C PHE A 178 -18.21 3.59 -16.35
N ASP A 179 -19.08 3.59 -15.35
CA ASP A 179 -20.48 3.20 -15.50
C ASP A 179 -21.24 4.11 -16.51
N TYR A 180 -20.89 5.40 -16.54
CA TYR A 180 -21.42 6.34 -17.55
C TYR A 180 -21.02 5.95 -18.97
N TYR A 181 -19.74 5.66 -19.21
CA TYR A 181 -19.26 5.31 -20.55
C TYR A 181 -19.61 3.89 -20.98
N PHE A 182 -19.72 2.98 -20.04
CA PHE A 182 -19.90 1.54 -20.25
C PHE A 182 -21.06 0.98 -19.40
N PRO A 183 -22.29 1.48 -19.59
CA PRO A 183 -23.42 1.09 -18.77
C PRO A 183 -23.66 -0.42 -18.82
N GLY A 184 -23.84 -1.04 -17.64
CA GLY A 184 -24.15 -2.46 -17.50
C GLY A 184 -22.94 -3.41 -17.60
N VAL A 185 -21.72 -2.90 -17.78
CA VAL A 185 -20.49 -3.74 -17.72
C VAL A 185 -20.16 -4.08 -16.25
N LEU A 186 -20.26 -3.11 -15.35
CA LEU A 186 -20.29 -3.32 -13.91
C LEU A 186 -21.73 -3.49 -13.42
N GLY A 187 -21.91 -4.09 -12.26
CA GLY A 187 -23.17 -4.04 -11.53
C GLY A 187 -23.39 -2.67 -10.87
N PRO A 188 -24.40 -2.55 -9.98
CA PRO A 188 -24.64 -1.31 -9.25
C PRO A 188 -23.41 -0.93 -8.40
N LEU A 189 -23.09 0.37 -8.35
CA LEU A 189 -21.99 0.89 -7.54
C LEU A 189 -22.38 1.08 -6.05
N VAL A 190 -23.67 1.22 -5.76
CA VAL A 190 -24.19 1.39 -4.40
C VAL A 190 -25.52 0.64 -4.25
N PRO A 191 -25.54 -0.46 -3.48
CA PRO A 191 -24.36 -1.20 -3.04
C PRO A 191 -23.75 -2.06 -4.16
N VAL A 192 -22.47 -2.28 -4.09
CA VAL A 192 -21.80 -3.31 -4.92
C VAL A 192 -22.24 -4.69 -4.44
N PRO A 193 -22.55 -5.64 -5.37
CA PRO A 193 -22.97 -6.98 -4.99
C PRO A 193 -21.93 -7.69 -4.09
N ALA A 194 -22.38 -8.28 -2.99
CA ALA A 194 -21.51 -8.87 -1.98
C ALA A 194 -20.68 -10.07 -2.49
N ASN A 195 -21.13 -10.72 -3.56
CA ASN A 195 -20.49 -11.87 -4.18
C ASN A 195 -19.54 -11.48 -5.34
N TYR A 196 -19.36 -10.19 -5.62
CA TYR A 196 -18.39 -9.78 -6.64
C TYR A 196 -16.96 -10.09 -6.16
N LEU A 197 -16.19 -10.72 -7.03
CA LEU A 197 -14.75 -10.93 -6.88
C LEU A 197 -14.05 -10.53 -8.18
N PRO A 198 -12.90 -9.86 -8.12
CA PRO A 198 -12.11 -9.59 -9.30
C PRO A 198 -11.53 -10.92 -9.81
N THR A 199 -11.88 -11.28 -11.03
CA THR A 199 -11.44 -12.50 -11.70
C THR A 199 -10.87 -12.16 -13.06
N GLN A 200 -10.07 -13.06 -13.64
CA GLN A 200 -9.61 -12.89 -15.03
C GLN A 200 -10.76 -12.68 -16.02
N ALA A 201 -11.93 -13.28 -15.75
CA ALA A 201 -13.11 -13.12 -16.59
C ALA A 201 -13.67 -11.69 -16.49
N SER A 202 -13.81 -11.12 -15.29
CA SER A 202 -14.26 -9.75 -15.09
C SER A 202 -13.27 -8.73 -15.65
N GLU A 203 -11.97 -8.92 -15.42
CA GLU A 203 -10.93 -8.07 -15.99
C GLU A 203 -10.95 -8.08 -17.52
N LYS A 204 -11.11 -9.27 -18.13
CA LYS A 204 -11.21 -9.41 -19.58
C LYS A 204 -12.47 -8.76 -20.14
N GLN A 205 -13.60 -8.84 -19.44
CA GLN A 205 -14.84 -8.17 -19.83
C GLN A 205 -14.65 -6.65 -19.84
N ILE A 206 -14.07 -6.09 -18.78
CA ILE A 206 -13.78 -4.65 -18.67
C ILE A 206 -12.79 -4.21 -19.76
N ALA A 207 -11.70 -4.95 -19.95
CA ALA A 207 -10.70 -4.66 -20.98
C ALA A 207 -11.31 -4.69 -22.40
N SER A 208 -12.23 -5.64 -22.67
CA SER A 208 -12.93 -5.72 -23.96
C SER A 208 -13.86 -4.52 -24.16
N ALA A 209 -14.55 -4.07 -23.12
CA ALA A 209 -15.38 -2.87 -23.18
C ALA A 209 -14.54 -1.62 -23.46
N LEU A 210 -13.41 -1.45 -22.76
CA LEU A 210 -12.47 -0.33 -22.99
C LEU A 210 -11.95 -0.33 -24.42
N ALA A 211 -11.55 -1.48 -24.96
CA ALA A 211 -11.08 -1.62 -26.33
C ALA A 211 -12.14 -1.28 -27.38
N ALA A 212 -13.43 -1.51 -27.08
CA ALA A 212 -14.53 -1.19 -27.98
C ALA A 212 -14.85 0.31 -28.09
N LYS A 213 -14.42 1.13 -27.11
CA LYS A 213 -14.63 2.59 -27.09
C LYS A 213 -13.35 3.33 -26.71
N PRO A 214 -12.34 3.47 -27.61
CA PRO A 214 -11.04 4.04 -27.28
C PRO A 214 -11.11 5.48 -26.72
N ASP A 215 -11.97 6.34 -27.24
CA ASP A 215 -12.13 7.72 -26.74
C ASP A 215 -12.61 7.77 -25.30
N ALA A 216 -13.53 6.87 -24.91
CA ALA A 216 -13.99 6.74 -23.54
C ALA A 216 -12.89 6.19 -22.62
N ALA A 217 -12.11 5.20 -23.09
CA ALA A 217 -10.97 4.68 -22.35
C ALA A 217 -9.91 5.77 -22.13
N GLU A 218 -9.61 6.59 -23.14
CA GLU A 218 -8.71 7.75 -23.00
C GLU A 218 -9.26 8.76 -21.97
N SER A 219 -10.57 9.03 -21.98
CA SER A 219 -11.20 9.91 -21.01
C SER A 219 -11.07 9.39 -19.58
N LEU A 220 -11.23 8.08 -19.38
CA LEU A 220 -11.03 7.44 -18.06
C LEU A 220 -9.58 7.47 -17.59
N LEU A 221 -8.62 7.25 -18.50
CA LEU A 221 -7.19 7.39 -18.18
C LEU A 221 -6.83 8.80 -17.72
N ARG A 222 -7.43 9.83 -18.34
CA ARG A 222 -7.22 11.23 -17.92
C ARG A 222 -7.83 11.52 -16.54
N ILE A 223 -8.97 10.90 -16.22
CA ILE A 223 -9.60 11.00 -14.89
C ILE A 223 -8.74 10.28 -13.84
N TRP A 224 -8.21 9.11 -14.19
CA TRP A 224 -7.36 8.33 -13.30
C TRP A 224 -5.97 8.94 -13.11
N GLY A 225 -5.36 9.42 -14.19
CA GLY A 225 -4.13 10.19 -14.20
C GLY A 225 -2.85 9.39 -14.43
N VAL A 226 -2.88 8.06 -14.38
CA VAL A 226 -1.70 7.19 -14.55
C VAL A 226 -2.04 5.88 -15.28
N GLY A 227 -1.01 5.17 -15.75
CA GLY A 227 -1.13 3.88 -16.41
C GLY A 227 -1.52 3.99 -17.89
N ASP A 228 -1.96 2.87 -18.42
CA ASP A 228 -2.45 2.72 -19.79
C ASP A 228 -3.79 1.98 -19.83
N VAL A 229 -4.37 1.83 -21.02
CA VAL A 229 -5.66 1.13 -21.19
C VAL A 229 -5.59 -0.35 -20.76
N ALA A 230 -4.41 -0.97 -20.85
CA ALA A 230 -4.25 -2.37 -20.47
C ALA A 230 -4.29 -2.56 -18.94
N THR A 231 -3.71 -1.62 -18.21
CA THR A 231 -3.72 -1.62 -16.72
C THR A 231 -5.05 -1.10 -16.16
N LEU A 232 -5.71 -0.18 -16.85
CA LEU A 232 -6.98 0.41 -16.41
C LEU A 232 -8.07 -0.64 -16.16
N GLY A 233 -8.10 -1.71 -16.96
CA GLY A 233 -9.07 -2.80 -16.78
C GLY A 233 -8.95 -3.49 -15.43
N SER A 234 -7.72 -3.79 -15.01
CA SER A 234 -7.43 -4.38 -13.70
C SER A 234 -7.70 -3.40 -12.55
N VAL A 235 -7.36 -2.13 -12.73
CA VAL A 235 -7.66 -1.07 -11.75
C VAL A 235 -9.16 -0.94 -11.53
N VAL A 236 -9.97 -0.87 -12.59
CA VAL A 236 -11.44 -0.79 -12.49
C VAL A 236 -12.01 -2.03 -11.79
N ALA A 237 -11.51 -3.24 -12.12
CA ALA A 237 -11.98 -4.47 -11.47
C ALA A 237 -11.64 -4.50 -9.98
N PHE A 238 -10.43 -4.08 -9.61
CA PHE A 238 -10.00 -3.99 -8.22
C PHE A 238 -10.78 -2.93 -7.44
N ASN A 239 -10.87 -1.71 -7.96
CA ASN A 239 -11.59 -0.61 -7.29
C ASN A 239 -13.07 -0.95 -7.09
N TYR A 240 -13.70 -1.66 -8.03
CA TYR A 240 -15.08 -2.09 -7.87
C TYR A 240 -15.26 -3.08 -6.70
N TYR A 241 -14.30 -4.02 -6.53
CA TYR A 241 -14.26 -4.92 -5.38
C TYR A 241 -14.02 -4.16 -4.07
N GLU A 242 -13.03 -3.27 -4.06
CA GLU A 242 -12.64 -2.45 -2.93
C GLU A 242 -13.80 -1.56 -2.44
N VAL A 243 -14.50 -0.89 -3.35
CA VAL A 243 -15.69 -0.09 -3.03
C VAL A 243 -16.75 -0.94 -2.35
N GLY A 244 -17.02 -2.15 -2.85
CA GLY A 244 -17.96 -3.07 -2.24
C GLY A 244 -17.50 -3.56 -0.84
N GLU A 245 -16.23 -3.79 -0.67
CA GLU A 245 -15.65 -4.18 0.64
C GLU A 245 -15.79 -3.05 1.66
N LEU A 246 -15.46 -1.83 1.28
CA LEU A 246 -15.60 -0.65 2.15
C LEU A 246 -17.05 -0.36 2.51
N GLN A 247 -17.99 -0.53 1.58
CA GLN A 247 -19.43 -0.40 1.88
C GLN A 247 -19.89 -1.44 2.93
N ARG A 248 -19.42 -2.68 2.83
CA ARG A 248 -19.74 -3.72 3.84
C ARG A 248 -19.10 -3.40 5.18
N ARG A 249 -17.84 -2.97 5.19
CA ARG A 249 -17.07 -2.63 6.40
C ARG A 249 -17.68 -1.45 7.15
N THR A 250 -18.14 -0.43 6.42
CA THR A 250 -18.72 0.79 7.00
C THR A 250 -20.24 0.68 7.21
N HIS A 251 -20.86 -0.45 6.86
CA HIS A 251 -22.31 -0.68 6.93
C HIS A 251 -23.14 0.37 6.18
N GLY A 252 -22.60 0.92 5.09
CA GLY A 252 -23.26 1.96 4.28
C GLY A 252 -22.36 2.46 3.16
N ASN A 253 -22.76 3.48 2.44
CA ASN A 253 -21.97 4.08 1.38
C ASN A 253 -21.08 5.20 1.91
N PRO A 254 -19.73 5.05 1.97
CA PRO A 254 -18.84 6.12 2.38
C PRO A 254 -18.47 7.10 1.28
N PHE A 255 -18.89 6.87 0.02
CA PHE A 255 -18.43 7.59 -1.16
C PHE A 255 -19.38 8.69 -1.60
N ASN A 256 -18.78 9.80 -2.09
CA ASN A 256 -19.52 10.97 -2.54
C ASN A 256 -18.91 11.52 -3.84
N ASN A 257 -19.70 11.58 -4.91
CA ASN A 257 -19.34 12.31 -6.13
C ASN A 257 -20.37 13.39 -6.50
N ALA A 258 -21.25 13.76 -5.57
CA ALA A 258 -22.37 14.67 -5.86
C ALA A 258 -21.90 16.03 -6.37
N ASP A 259 -20.85 16.56 -5.76
CA ASP A 259 -20.32 17.88 -6.07
C ASP A 259 -18.97 17.83 -6.84
N LEU A 260 -18.56 16.61 -7.27
CA LEU A 260 -17.33 16.42 -8.04
C LEU A 260 -17.49 16.91 -9.47
N ILE A 261 -16.55 17.71 -9.94
CA ILE A 261 -16.45 18.12 -11.34
C ILE A 261 -15.41 17.25 -12.05
N TYR A 262 -15.87 16.44 -12.99
CA TYR A 262 -15.00 15.65 -13.86
C TYR A 262 -14.37 16.56 -14.92
N THR A 263 -13.05 16.53 -15.04
CA THR A 263 -12.28 17.39 -15.94
C THR A 263 -11.22 16.60 -16.70
N GLY A 264 -10.60 17.24 -17.71
CA GLY A 264 -9.47 16.67 -18.44
C GLY A 264 -9.86 15.83 -19.67
N ASN A 265 -11.13 15.51 -19.87
CA ASN A 265 -11.67 14.76 -21.00
C ASN A 265 -12.36 15.65 -22.04
N LYS A 266 -12.44 15.17 -23.29
CA LYS A 266 -13.02 15.93 -24.41
C LYS A 266 -14.50 16.23 -24.24
N ASP A 267 -15.23 15.36 -23.55
CA ASP A 267 -16.68 15.39 -23.33
C ASP A 267 -17.07 15.71 -21.88
N ALA A 268 -16.22 16.45 -21.17
CA ALA A 268 -16.40 16.77 -19.74
C ALA A 268 -17.81 17.32 -19.41
N PHE A 269 -18.40 18.17 -20.27
CA PHE A 269 -19.74 18.68 -20.05
C PHE A 269 -20.82 17.58 -20.11
N ALA A 270 -20.71 16.67 -21.08
CA ALA A 270 -21.65 15.56 -21.21
C ALA A 270 -21.50 14.56 -20.05
N LEU A 271 -20.26 14.23 -19.67
CA LEU A 271 -19.99 13.39 -18.51
C LEU A 271 -20.58 14.00 -17.23
N ASN A 272 -20.30 15.28 -16.95
CA ASN A 272 -20.83 15.93 -15.74
C ASN A 272 -22.36 16.02 -15.73
N ALA A 273 -22.99 16.15 -16.89
CA ALA A 273 -24.46 16.17 -17.01
C ALA A 273 -25.07 14.76 -16.85
N GLY A 274 -24.40 13.71 -17.29
CA GLY A 274 -24.94 12.34 -17.37
C GLY A 274 -24.46 11.36 -16.32
N VAL A 275 -23.31 11.61 -15.66
CA VAL A 275 -22.77 10.70 -14.64
C VAL A 275 -23.71 10.62 -13.43
N LYS A 276 -23.97 9.40 -12.98
CA LYS A 276 -24.79 9.18 -11.79
C LYS A 276 -24.10 9.76 -10.55
N ARG A 277 -24.89 10.52 -9.77
CA ARG A 277 -24.42 11.19 -8.56
C ARG A 277 -24.83 10.41 -7.32
N TYR A 278 -23.89 10.23 -6.41
CA TYR A 278 -24.05 9.51 -5.16
C TYR A 278 -23.65 10.40 -4.00
N ARG A 279 -24.27 10.19 -2.83
CA ARG A 279 -23.93 10.88 -1.58
C ARG A 279 -23.49 9.86 -0.55
N ALA A 280 -22.48 10.23 0.24
CA ALA A 280 -22.04 9.42 1.34
C ALA A 280 -23.06 9.42 2.49
N GLU A 281 -23.17 8.29 3.17
CA GLU A 281 -23.86 8.18 4.44
C GLU A 281 -22.94 8.65 5.56
N ALA A 282 -23.45 9.50 6.46
CA ALA A 282 -22.62 10.20 7.44
C ALA A 282 -21.81 9.26 8.34
N ALA A 283 -22.41 8.15 8.81
CA ALA A 283 -21.71 7.17 9.66
C ALA A 283 -20.59 6.46 8.91
N ALA A 284 -20.83 6.06 7.65
CA ALA A 284 -19.84 5.41 6.81
C ALA A 284 -18.67 6.35 6.47
N ALA A 285 -18.96 7.60 6.12
CA ALA A 285 -17.95 8.62 5.88
C ALA A 285 -17.11 8.91 7.14
N ALA A 286 -17.73 8.97 8.31
CA ALA A 286 -17.02 9.17 9.59
C ALA A 286 -16.07 8.01 9.92
N TYR A 287 -16.43 6.76 9.61
CA TYR A 287 -15.54 5.62 9.76
C TYR A 287 -14.30 5.75 8.88
N ILE A 288 -14.49 6.08 7.60
CA ILE A 288 -13.38 6.32 6.66
C ILE A 288 -12.49 7.46 7.13
N ALA A 289 -13.07 8.58 7.54
CA ALA A 289 -12.32 9.74 8.04
C ALA A 289 -11.47 9.38 9.26
N ARG A 290 -11.95 8.51 10.13
CA ARG A 290 -11.22 8.08 11.32
C ARG A 290 -10.05 7.16 11.02
N TRP A 291 -10.23 6.17 10.16
CA TRP A 291 -9.29 5.07 9.99
C TRP A 291 -8.40 5.16 8.76
N TYR A 292 -8.79 5.99 7.77
CA TYR A 292 -8.09 6.08 6.49
C TYR A 292 -7.68 7.51 6.11
N THR A 293 -7.74 8.43 7.06
CA THR A 293 -7.33 9.82 6.81
C THR A 293 -6.20 10.20 7.75
N PRO A 294 -4.95 10.09 7.31
CA PRO A 294 -3.80 10.54 8.07
C PRO A 294 -3.93 12.03 8.42
N SER A 295 -3.57 12.38 9.65
CA SER A 295 -3.73 13.75 10.17
C SER A 295 -2.54 14.66 9.84
N GLY A 296 -1.40 14.10 9.51
CA GLY A 296 -0.13 14.79 9.37
C GLY A 296 0.56 15.12 10.70
N LYS A 297 0.01 14.72 11.84
CA LYS A 297 0.66 14.90 13.16
C LYS A 297 1.80 13.91 13.36
N LEU A 298 2.82 14.06 12.54
CA LEU A 298 3.95 13.14 12.47
C LEU A 298 5.06 13.61 13.43
N LEU A 299 5.22 12.91 14.57
CA LEU A 299 6.21 13.25 15.60
C LEU A 299 7.51 12.45 15.48
N ARG A 300 7.58 11.49 14.57
CA ARG A 300 8.75 10.62 14.34
C ARG A 300 9.13 10.62 12.87
N PRO A 301 10.40 10.37 12.52
CA PRO A 301 10.83 10.25 11.15
C PRO A 301 10.03 9.22 10.34
N LEU A 302 9.53 9.63 9.19
CA LEU A 302 8.88 8.76 8.20
C LEU A 302 9.57 8.94 6.84
N LEU A 303 10.19 7.87 6.35
CA LEU A 303 10.67 7.77 4.98
C LEU A 303 9.64 7.03 4.14
N ALA A 304 9.12 7.69 3.12
CA ALA A 304 8.24 7.09 2.13
C ALA A 304 9.00 6.89 0.82
N LEU A 305 8.93 5.69 0.25
CA LEU A 305 9.51 5.33 -1.05
C LEU A 305 8.37 4.92 -1.99
N HIS A 306 8.30 5.49 -3.19
CA HIS A 306 7.20 5.27 -4.13
C HIS A 306 7.70 5.04 -5.56
N ASP A 307 6.98 4.22 -6.34
CA ASP A 307 7.20 4.01 -7.77
C ASP A 307 6.53 5.12 -8.55
N THR A 308 7.23 5.76 -9.51
CA THR A 308 6.66 6.89 -10.27
C THR A 308 5.54 6.46 -11.22
N GLY A 309 5.59 5.22 -11.71
CA GLY A 309 4.60 4.64 -12.63
C GLY A 309 3.65 3.65 -11.96
N ASP A 310 3.33 3.85 -10.68
CA ASP A 310 2.37 3.00 -9.96
C ASP A 310 0.95 3.23 -10.49
N PRO A 311 0.32 2.24 -11.13
CA PRO A 311 -1.02 2.40 -11.70
C PRO A 311 -2.14 2.23 -10.68
N LEU A 312 -1.87 1.69 -9.49
CA LEU A 312 -2.87 1.41 -8.46
C LEU A 312 -2.91 2.51 -7.38
N VAL A 313 -1.74 2.88 -6.86
CA VAL A 313 -1.58 4.01 -5.93
C VAL A 313 -0.69 5.05 -6.61
N PRO A 314 -1.27 6.04 -7.30
CA PRO A 314 -0.47 7.02 -8.03
C PRO A 314 0.51 7.78 -7.13
N ALA A 315 1.70 8.07 -7.64
CA ALA A 315 2.75 8.77 -6.89
C ALA A 315 2.32 10.15 -6.37
N THR A 316 1.25 10.72 -6.92
CA THR A 316 0.63 11.96 -6.43
C THR A 316 0.06 11.82 -5.01
N ALA A 317 -0.28 10.61 -4.57
CA ALA A 317 -0.72 10.31 -3.20
C ALA A 317 0.28 10.78 -2.14
N ALA A 318 1.57 10.64 -2.44
CA ALA A 318 2.64 11.08 -1.54
C ALA A 318 2.64 12.59 -1.28
N PHE A 319 2.27 13.39 -2.29
CA PHE A 319 2.21 14.86 -2.14
C PHE A 319 1.05 15.31 -1.27
N ASP A 320 -0.06 14.59 -1.26
CA ASP A 320 -1.20 14.92 -0.40
C ASP A 320 -0.84 14.75 1.08
N TYR A 321 -0.14 13.67 1.42
CA TYR A 321 0.37 13.49 2.78
C TYR A 321 1.45 14.51 3.15
N ALA A 322 2.36 14.86 2.24
CA ALA A 322 3.35 15.92 2.46
C ALA A 322 2.68 17.24 2.83
N LEU A 323 1.58 17.61 2.14
CA LEU A 323 0.79 18.79 2.47
C LEU A 323 0.11 18.67 3.84
N ALA A 324 -0.40 17.50 4.21
CA ALA A 324 -1.00 17.27 5.52
C ALA A 324 0.04 17.47 6.65
N VAL A 325 1.22 16.87 6.50
CA VAL A 325 2.33 17.01 7.46
C VAL A 325 2.81 18.46 7.56
N GLN A 326 2.91 19.17 6.43
CA GLN A 326 3.27 20.58 6.41
C GLN A 326 2.24 21.45 7.15
N ARG A 327 0.95 21.24 6.89
CA ARG A 327 -0.15 21.96 7.56
C ARG A 327 -0.19 21.69 9.06
N ALA A 328 0.20 20.49 9.48
CA ALA A 328 0.31 20.11 10.88
C ALA A 328 1.59 20.63 11.57
N GLY A 329 2.53 21.24 10.83
CA GLY A 329 3.79 21.77 11.37
C GLY A 329 4.88 20.72 11.59
N HIS A 330 4.81 19.58 10.95
CA HIS A 330 5.73 18.43 11.13
C HIS A 330 6.53 18.05 9.88
N ALA A 331 6.69 18.96 8.91
CA ALA A 331 7.34 18.71 7.62
C ALA A 331 8.77 18.16 7.76
N ASP A 332 9.49 18.51 8.84
CA ASP A 332 10.85 18.03 9.09
C ASP A 332 10.92 16.53 9.39
N ASN A 333 9.82 15.90 9.77
CA ASN A 333 9.73 14.49 10.07
C ASN A 333 9.28 13.62 8.86
N PHE A 334 9.07 14.21 7.69
CA PHE A 334 8.65 13.48 6.47
C PHE A 334 9.65 13.64 5.35
N VAL A 335 10.04 12.52 4.74
CA VAL A 335 10.85 12.46 3.51
C VAL A 335 10.14 11.56 2.51
N GLN A 336 9.94 12.06 1.29
CA GLN A 336 9.44 11.29 0.16
C GLN A 336 10.55 11.08 -0.87
N GLN A 337 10.80 9.81 -1.20
CA GLN A 337 11.68 9.41 -2.29
C GLN A 337 10.91 8.68 -3.37
N PHE A 338 11.40 8.75 -4.62
CA PHE A 338 10.79 8.09 -5.76
C PHE A 338 11.80 7.23 -6.51
N VAL A 339 11.37 6.07 -7.00
CA VAL A 339 12.08 5.25 -7.97
C VAL A 339 11.33 5.28 -9.30
N ASN A 340 12.06 5.39 -10.40
CA ASN A 340 11.45 5.40 -11.73
C ASN A 340 11.19 3.96 -12.21
N LYS A 341 10.02 3.44 -11.86
CA LYS A 341 9.56 2.10 -12.22
C LYS A 341 8.08 2.10 -12.52
N GLU A 342 7.68 1.18 -13.39
CA GLU A 342 6.29 0.90 -13.75
C GLU A 342 5.77 -0.28 -12.93
N GLY A 343 4.61 -0.11 -12.29
CA GLY A 343 3.95 -1.14 -11.49
C GLY A 343 3.78 -0.75 -10.02
N HIS A 344 2.94 -1.52 -9.32
CA HIS A 344 2.65 -1.29 -7.91
C HIS A 344 3.64 -2.04 -7.03
N CYS A 345 4.35 -1.31 -6.17
CA CYS A 345 5.28 -1.88 -5.17
C CYS A 345 6.43 -2.72 -5.77
N VAL A 346 7.02 -2.30 -6.88
CA VAL A 346 8.04 -3.07 -7.62
C VAL A 346 9.47 -2.81 -7.15
N PHE A 347 9.67 -2.64 -5.85
CA PHE A 347 10.99 -2.43 -5.26
C PHE A 347 11.85 -3.69 -5.24
N THR A 348 13.14 -3.53 -5.47
CA THR A 348 14.12 -4.57 -5.19
C THR A 348 14.39 -4.66 -3.68
N PRO A 349 14.81 -5.83 -3.16
CA PRO A 349 15.22 -5.94 -1.76
C PRO A 349 16.30 -4.92 -1.38
N GLN A 350 17.25 -4.63 -2.28
CA GLN A 350 18.33 -3.67 -2.05
C GLN A 350 17.82 -2.24 -1.90
N GLU A 351 16.83 -1.82 -2.68
CA GLU A 351 16.19 -0.49 -2.55
C GLU A 351 15.50 -0.36 -1.19
N ILE A 352 14.80 -1.41 -0.74
CA ILE A 352 14.18 -1.43 0.60
C ILE A 352 15.25 -1.38 1.69
N GLY A 353 16.31 -2.19 1.57
CA GLY A 353 17.41 -2.20 2.53
C GLY A 353 18.09 -0.84 2.65
N ARG A 354 18.35 -0.16 1.51
CA ARG A 354 18.94 1.18 1.49
C ARG A 354 18.01 2.21 2.14
N ALA A 355 16.72 2.20 1.80
CA ALA A 355 15.76 3.13 2.41
C ALA A 355 15.66 2.92 3.93
N PHE A 356 15.77 1.68 4.40
CA PHE A 356 15.81 1.38 5.82
C PHE A 356 17.11 1.86 6.47
N ASP A 357 18.28 1.71 5.84
CA ASP A 357 19.55 2.24 6.32
C ASP A 357 19.51 3.77 6.46
N GLU A 358 18.93 4.46 5.46
CA GLU A 358 18.74 5.92 5.49
C GLU A 358 17.80 6.34 6.65
N LEU A 359 16.71 5.60 6.88
CA LEU A 359 15.82 5.86 8.01
C LEU A 359 16.52 5.66 9.36
N VAL A 360 17.28 4.58 9.52
CA VAL A 360 18.04 4.29 10.74
C VAL A 360 19.09 5.39 11.00
N ALA A 361 19.83 5.80 9.98
CA ALA A 361 20.79 6.90 10.08
C ALA A 361 20.11 8.25 10.42
N TRP A 362 18.90 8.47 9.91
CA TRP A 362 18.13 9.65 10.28
C TRP A 362 17.72 9.64 11.76
N VAL A 363 17.23 8.50 12.25
CA VAL A 363 16.81 8.35 13.66
C VAL A 363 18.00 8.44 14.61
N HIS A 364 19.15 7.80 14.30
CA HIS A 364 20.28 7.71 15.22
C HIS A 364 21.25 8.89 15.12
N ASP A 365 21.53 9.33 13.89
CA ASP A 365 22.58 10.31 13.61
C ASP A 365 22.01 11.68 13.17
N ASN A 366 20.71 11.82 13.14
CA ASN A 366 20.01 12.99 12.59
C ASN A 366 20.39 13.28 11.12
N LYS A 367 20.77 12.26 10.37
CA LYS A 367 21.08 12.37 8.92
C LYS A 367 19.83 12.23 8.09
N ARG A 368 19.07 13.31 7.99
CA ARG A 368 17.82 13.32 7.23
C ARG A 368 18.08 13.02 5.75
N PRO A 369 17.40 12.02 5.15
CA PRO A 369 17.54 11.68 3.73
C PRO A 369 17.08 12.82 2.82
N VAL A 370 17.60 12.83 1.59
CA VAL A 370 17.15 13.79 0.56
C VAL A 370 15.83 13.33 -0.04
N SER A 371 14.87 14.26 -0.13
CA SER A 371 13.59 14.01 -0.82
C SER A 371 13.75 14.12 -2.34
N GLY A 372 12.89 13.41 -3.07
CA GLY A 372 12.80 13.51 -4.52
C GLY A 372 13.20 12.22 -5.26
N PRO A 373 13.38 12.30 -6.59
CA PRO A 373 13.78 11.16 -7.39
C PRO A 373 15.15 10.62 -6.95
N LEU A 374 15.23 9.31 -6.83
CA LEU A 374 16.51 8.66 -6.58
C LEU A 374 17.30 8.57 -7.89
N PRO A 375 18.64 8.74 -7.86
CA PRO A 375 19.47 8.51 -9.01
C PRO A 375 19.29 7.05 -9.48
N PRO A 376 19.37 6.80 -10.80
CA PRO A 376 19.40 5.44 -11.28
C PRO A 376 20.57 4.69 -10.63
N PRO A 377 20.48 3.37 -10.41
CA PRO A 377 21.60 2.60 -9.91
C PRO A 377 22.80 2.82 -10.86
N GLU A 378 23.97 3.09 -10.29
CA GLU A 378 25.20 3.16 -11.06
C GLU A 378 25.37 1.87 -11.85
N ARG A 379 25.54 2.00 -13.18
CA ARG A 379 25.67 0.87 -14.11
C ARG A 379 27.05 0.24 -14.01
#